data_1a40001bc4adb15e626af5f0a504f865
#
_entry.id   1a40001bc4adb15e626af5f0a504f865
#
_cell.length_a   1.000
_cell.length_b   1.000
_cell.length_c   1.000
_cell.angle_alpha   90.00
_cell.angle_beta   90.00
_cell.angle_gamma   90.00
#
_symmetry.space_group_name_H-M   'P 1'
#
loop_
_entity.id
_entity.type
_entity.pdbx_description
1 polymer ?
#
loop_
_entity_poly.entity_id
_entity_poly.type
_entity_poly.pdbx_seq_one_letter_code
_entity_poly.pdbx_strand_id
1 'polypeptide(L)'
;MELLIRLVLGVVFLVGGVFSYYGNSTENPVTGEKQRVGGLTARQEIMLGLQSRQQIAAQYGGLYQNEAVQGYVKEVGDRVVKNSDASKSPYPFEFHLLRDPKTINAFALPGGQVFITAALLSQMNSEAQLAGVLGHEIGHVIGRHGAEHLAKQKLGGSLVNAIGVAASGGNDGGQGMAAIAQAATQLANLRYGRKDEAESDRFGLKFMIGAGYDPRGILEVMQILAKSGGGRRQPEFLRSHPDPGNRAETLQGLIKQTFPNGIPKTLDTGRDRFSQSVRSGAQAAPRLN
;
A
#
# COMPACT_ATOMS: atom_id res chain seq x y z
N MET A 1 -40.42 12.06 31.68
CA MET A 1 -40.13 10.63 31.40
C MET A 1 -39.43 10.44 30.05
N GLU A 2 -39.92 11.01 28.96
CA GLU A 2 -39.32 10.89 27.62
C GLU A 2 -37.86 11.42 27.53
N LEU A 3 -37.57 12.55 28.16
CA LEU A 3 -36.21 13.14 28.14
C LEU A 3 -35.19 12.19 28.80
N LEU A 4 -35.58 11.57 29.90
CA LEU A 4 -34.74 10.61 30.63
C LEU A 4 -34.47 9.35 29.80
N ILE A 5 -35.50 8.85 29.10
CA ILE A 5 -35.38 7.68 28.19
C ILE A 5 -34.44 8.00 27.04
N ARG A 6 -34.57 9.18 26.42
CA ARG A 6 -33.68 9.62 25.32
C ARG A 6 -32.23 9.78 25.79
N LEU A 7 -32.03 10.29 27.01
CA LEU A 7 -30.69 10.42 27.61
C LEU A 7 -30.07 9.05 27.89
N VAL A 8 -30.82 8.12 28.45
CA VAL A 8 -30.37 6.73 28.72
C VAL A 8 -30.04 6.01 27.41
N LEU A 9 -30.90 6.12 26.40
CA LEU A 9 -30.61 5.55 25.07
C LEU A 9 -29.36 6.16 24.45
N GLY A 10 -29.19 7.48 24.54
CA GLY A 10 -27.99 8.17 24.07
C GLY A 10 -26.72 7.66 24.76
N VAL A 11 -26.76 7.46 26.07
CA VAL A 11 -25.61 6.89 26.83
C VAL A 11 -25.36 5.45 26.44
N VAL A 12 -26.41 4.62 26.29
CA VAL A 12 -26.28 3.21 25.86
C VAL A 12 -25.66 3.11 24.46
N PHE A 13 -26.10 3.96 23.51
CA PHE A 13 -25.51 4.01 22.17
C PHE A 13 -24.07 4.52 22.21
N LEU A 14 -23.75 5.48 23.05
CA LEU A 14 -22.39 6.02 23.21
C LEU A 14 -21.47 4.96 23.82
N VAL A 15 -21.91 4.31 24.89
CA VAL A 15 -21.15 3.22 25.54
C VAL A 15 -21.01 2.01 24.62
N GLY A 16 -22.09 1.62 23.93
CA GLY A 16 -22.05 0.55 22.93
C GLY A 16 -21.12 0.88 21.76
N GLY A 17 -21.12 2.12 21.27
CA GLY A 17 -20.20 2.61 20.24
C GLY A 17 -18.74 2.61 20.71
N VAL A 18 -18.48 3.07 21.92
CA VAL A 18 -17.15 3.03 22.54
C VAL A 18 -16.69 1.59 22.75
N PHE A 19 -17.55 0.71 23.26
CA PHE A 19 -17.22 -0.71 23.47
C PHE A 19 -16.96 -1.44 22.15
N SER A 20 -17.75 -1.16 21.11
CA SER A 20 -17.54 -1.68 19.74
C SER A 20 -16.21 -1.17 19.15
N TYR A 21 -15.88 0.09 19.39
CA TYR A 21 -14.63 0.69 18.90
C TYR A 21 -13.38 0.12 19.59
N TYR A 22 -13.45 -0.08 20.91
CA TYR A 22 -12.32 -0.62 21.69
C TYR A 22 -12.29 -2.16 21.70
N GLY A 23 -13.43 -2.83 21.62
CA GLY A 23 -13.56 -4.28 21.67
C GLY A 23 -13.13 -4.99 20.37
N ASN A 24 -13.15 -4.31 19.23
CA ASN A 24 -12.81 -4.86 17.92
C ASN A 24 -11.34 -4.58 17.53
N SER A 25 -10.41 -4.69 18.49
CA SER A 25 -8.98 -4.63 18.19
C SER A 25 -8.43 -6.03 17.91
N THR A 26 -7.64 -6.17 16.85
CA THR A 26 -6.89 -7.40 16.51
C THR A 26 -5.40 -7.14 16.68
N GLU A 27 -4.67 -8.13 17.20
CA GLU A 27 -3.21 -8.06 17.26
C GLU A 27 -2.62 -8.38 15.88
N ASN A 28 -1.69 -7.56 15.44
CA ASN A 28 -1.01 -7.74 14.18
C ASN A 28 0.09 -8.80 14.33
N PRO A 29 0.07 -9.90 13.55
CA PRO A 29 1.04 -11.00 13.70
C PRO A 29 2.48 -10.61 13.32
N VAL A 30 2.67 -9.49 12.61
CA VAL A 30 4.00 -9.00 12.19
C VAL A 30 4.54 -7.96 13.16
N THR A 31 3.66 -7.08 13.67
CA THR A 31 4.07 -5.92 14.49
C THR A 31 3.84 -6.13 15.98
N GLY A 32 2.94 -7.05 16.36
CA GLY A 32 2.46 -7.23 17.73
C GLY A 32 1.56 -6.09 18.22
N GLU A 33 1.29 -5.08 17.39
CA GLU A 33 0.48 -3.92 17.78
C GLU A 33 -1.03 -4.22 17.66
N LYS A 34 -1.81 -3.61 18.53
CA LYS A 34 -3.28 -3.68 18.46
C LYS A 34 -3.81 -2.70 17.42
N GLN A 35 -4.52 -3.24 16.42
CA GLN A 35 -5.10 -2.48 15.31
C GLN A 35 -6.62 -2.43 15.39
N ARG A 36 -7.20 -1.27 15.03
CA ARG A 36 -8.66 -1.01 15.06
C ARG A 36 -9.19 -0.88 13.65
N VAL A 37 -9.61 -2.00 13.09
CA VAL A 37 -9.99 -2.13 11.68
C VAL A 37 -11.51 -2.26 11.45
N GLY A 38 -12.32 -1.84 12.42
CA GLY A 38 -13.78 -1.79 12.28
C GLY A 38 -14.44 -3.14 12.00
N GLY A 39 -13.85 -4.25 12.47
CA GLY A 39 -14.37 -5.60 12.27
C GLY A 39 -13.99 -6.26 10.95
N LEU A 40 -13.23 -5.59 10.07
CA LEU A 40 -12.69 -6.23 8.85
C LEU A 40 -11.69 -7.34 9.24
N THR A 41 -11.96 -8.54 8.77
CA THR A 41 -11.03 -9.67 8.89
C THR A 41 -10.02 -9.67 7.76
N ALA A 42 -8.85 -10.30 7.93
CA ALA A 42 -7.86 -10.44 6.87
C ALA A 42 -8.45 -11.09 5.59
N ARG A 43 -9.36 -12.08 5.76
CA ARG A 43 -10.05 -12.72 4.63
C ARG A 43 -10.91 -11.72 3.85
N GLN A 44 -11.62 -10.83 4.53
CA GLN A 44 -12.44 -9.81 3.89
C GLN A 44 -11.59 -8.75 3.19
N GLU A 45 -10.45 -8.38 3.76
CA GLU A 45 -9.48 -7.50 3.10
C GLU A 45 -8.91 -8.12 1.83
N ILE A 46 -8.56 -9.41 1.86
CA ILE A 46 -8.10 -10.15 0.67
C ILE A 46 -9.18 -10.15 -0.41
N MET A 47 -10.43 -10.45 -0.05
CA MET A 47 -11.53 -10.40 -1.00
C MET A 47 -11.76 -9.01 -1.59
N LEU A 48 -11.70 -7.96 -0.77
CA LEU A 48 -11.80 -6.57 -1.21
C LEU A 48 -10.72 -6.25 -2.26
N GLY A 49 -9.46 -6.54 -1.96
CA GLY A 49 -8.34 -6.30 -2.87
C GLY A 49 -8.49 -7.05 -4.20
N LEU A 50 -8.79 -8.36 -4.14
CA LEU A 50 -8.94 -9.20 -5.34
C LEU A 50 -10.10 -8.75 -6.23
N GLN A 51 -11.27 -8.45 -5.65
CA GLN A 51 -12.44 -8.02 -6.41
C GLN A 51 -12.26 -6.64 -7.04
N SER A 52 -11.44 -5.79 -6.42
CA SER A 52 -11.21 -4.41 -6.88
C SER A 52 -10.07 -4.29 -7.89
N ARG A 53 -9.20 -5.28 -7.99
CA ARG A 53 -7.96 -5.25 -8.77
C ARG A 53 -8.16 -4.81 -10.21
N GLN A 54 -9.10 -5.44 -10.92
CA GLN A 54 -9.32 -5.15 -12.34
C GLN A 54 -9.84 -3.74 -12.57
N GLN A 55 -10.78 -3.29 -11.74
CA GLN A 55 -11.34 -1.94 -11.85
C GLN A 55 -10.29 -0.87 -11.56
N ILE A 56 -9.48 -1.07 -10.52
CA ILE A 56 -8.39 -0.16 -10.19
C ILE A 56 -7.36 -0.12 -11.31
N ALA A 57 -6.96 -1.27 -11.84
CA ALA A 57 -6.04 -1.31 -12.99
C ALA A 57 -6.61 -0.54 -14.20
N ALA A 58 -7.90 -0.68 -14.49
CA ALA A 58 -8.55 0.02 -15.60
C ALA A 58 -8.50 1.55 -15.46
N GLN A 59 -8.58 2.11 -14.25
CA GLN A 59 -8.46 3.56 -13.99
C GLN A 59 -7.08 4.13 -14.39
N TYR A 60 -6.05 3.28 -14.38
CA TYR A 60 -4.67 3.62 -14.77
C TYR A 60 -4.28 3.06 -16.15
N GLY A 61 -5.27 2.85 -17.02
CA GLY A 61 -5.06 2.38 -18.39
C GLY A 61 -4.80 0.88 -18.55
N GLY A 62 -5.00 0.08 -17.49
CA GLY A 62 -4.79 -1.37 -17.47
C GLY A 62 -3.40 -1.76 -16.95
N LEU A 63 -3.14 -3.06 -16.94
CA LEU A 63 -1.82 -3.59 -16.62
C LEU A 63 -0.83 -3.32 -17.75
N TYR A 64 0.44 -3.19 -17.41
CA TYR A 64 1.52 -3.03 -18.37
C TYR A 64 1.64 -4.31 -19.24
N GLN A 65 1.65 -4.15 -20.56
CA GLN A 65 1.51 -5.29 -21.48
C GLN A 65 2.79 -6.12 -21.65
N ASN A 66 3.96 -5.59 -21.30
CA ASN A 66 5.19 -6.33 -21.36
C ASN A 66 5.32 -7.27 -20.14
N GLU A 67 5.10 -8.56 -20.38
CA GLU A 67 5.11 -9.60 -19.34
C GLU A 67 6.47 -9.71 -18.63
N ALA A 68 7.58 -9.46 -19.33
CA ALA A 68 8.91 -9.53 -18.73
C ALA A 68 9.10 -8.42 -17.69
N VAL A 69 8.68 -7.17 -18.00
CA VAL A 69 8.77 -6.05 -17.05
C VAL A 69 7.76 -6.22 -15.91
N GLN A 70 6.56 -6.71 -16.23
CA GLN A 70 5.53 -7.03 -15.21
C GLN A 70 6.05 -8.12 -14.26
N GLY A 71 6.61 -9.20 -14.79
CA GLY A 71 7.21 -10.29 -14.02
C GLY A 71 8.39 -9.84 -13.16
N TYR A 72 9.20 -8.91 -13.68
CA TYR A 72 10.32 -8.34 -12.93
C TYR A 72 9.87 -7.51 -11.72
N VAL A 73 8.84 -6.67 -11.86
CA VAL A 73 8.26 -5.92 -10.73
C VAL A 73 7.73 -6.89 -9.68
N LYS A 74 7.05 -7.96 -10.12
CA LYS A 74 6.57 -9.01 -9.22
C LYS A 74 7.73 -9.72 -8.51
N GLU A 75 8.79 -10.07 -9.22
CA GLU A 75 9.98 -10.75 -8.64
C GLU A 75 10.62 -9.92 -7.53
N VAL A 76 10.81 -8.62 -7.75
CA VAL A 76 11.36 -7.72 -6.73
C VAL A 76 10.44 -7.65 -5.51
N GLY A 77 9.14 -7.52 -5.71
CA GLY A 77 8.16 -7.49 -4.61
C GLY A 77 8.11 -8.81 -3.83
N ASP A 78 8.05 -9.94 -4.54
CA ASP A 78 8.08 -11.28 -3.94
C ASP A 78 9.35 -11.50 -3.12
N ARG A 79 10.51 -11.02 -3.61
CA ARG A 79 11.79 -11.07 -2.89
C ARG A 79 11.74 -10.27 -1.60
N VAL A 80 11.13 -9.07 -1.62
CA VAL A 80 10.94 -8.24 -0.43
C VAL A 80 10.08 -8.95 0.60
N VAL A 81 8.96 -9.54 0.20
CA VAL A 81 8.07 -10.29 1.11
C VAL A 81 8.77 -11.53 1.65
N LYS A 82 9.30 -12.38 0.76
CA LYS A 82 9.83 -13.70 1.13
C LYS A 82 11.02 -13.64 2.08
N ASN A 83 11.88 -12.64 1.93
CA ASN A 83 13.13 -12.53 2.68
C ASN A 83 13.04 -11.53 3.85
N SER A 84 11.83 -11.16 4.28
CA SER A 84 11.63 -10.28 5.42
C SER A 84 10.51 -10.76 6.34
N ASP A 85 10.27 -10.03 7.44
CA ASP A 85 9.16 -10.32 8.35
C ASP A 85 7.78 -10.18 7.69
N ALA A 86 7.69 -9.56 6.51
CA ALA A 86 6.46 -9.49 5.73
C ALA A 86 5.90 -10.88 5.37
N SER A 87 6.75 -11.90 5.28
CA SER A 87 6.37 -13.30 5.06
C SER A 87 5.49 -13.90 6.18
N LYS A 88 5.49 -13.31 7.37
CA LYS A 88 4.65 -13.73 8.51
C LYS A 88 3.22 -13.22 8.40
N SER A 89 2.95 -12.29 7.44
CA SER A 89 1.64 -11.73 7.19
C SER A 89 0.70 -12.78 6.58
N PRO A 90 -0.62 -12.74 6.90
CA PRO A 90 -1.61 -13.61 6.28
C PRO A 90 -1.96 -13.19 4.84
N TYR A 91 -1.43 -12.09 4.34
CA TYR A 91 -1.81 -11.52 3.05
C TYR A 91 -1.02 -12.15 1.90
N PRO A 92 -1.71 -12.63 0.83
CA PRO A 92 -1.07 -13.06 -0.41
C PRO A 92 -0.72 -11.82 -1.24
N PHE A 93 0.51 -11.32 -1.06
CA PHE A 93 0.96 -10.15 -1.82
C PHE A 93 1.04 -10.43 -3.32
N GLU A 94 0.45 -9.54 -4.12
CA GLU A 94 0.56 -9.51 -5.57
C GLU A 94 0.98 -8.12 -6.04
N PHE A 95 1.89 -8.06 -7.00
CA PHE A 95 2.50 -6.82 -7.49
C PHE A 95 2.13 -6.56 -8.94
N HIS A 96 1.62 -5.36 -9.21
CA HIS A 96 1.05 -4.97 -10.49
C HIS A 96 1.70 -3.70 -11.01
N LEU A 97 2.30 -3.79 -12.20
CA LEU A 97 2.74 -2.62 -12.95
C LEU A 97 1.56 -2.11 -13.79
N LEU A 98 1.16 -0.86 -13.56
CA LEU A 98 0.10 -0.18 -14.28
C LEU A 98 0.66 0.56 -15.50
N ARG A 99 -0.11 0.58 -16.60
CA ARG A 99 0.33 1.15 -17.88
C ARG A 99 0.42 2.68 -17.89
N ASP A 100 -0.13 3.38 -16.90
CA ASP A 100 -0.14 4.84 -16.87
C ASP A 100 1.28 5.44 -16.95
N PRO A 101 1.61 6.18 -18.05
CA PRO A 101 2.92 6.77 -18.25
C PRO A 101 3.01 8.20 -17.70
N LYS A 102 1.95 8.73 -17.07
CA LYS A 102 1.85 10.14 -16.67
C LYS A 102 1.75 10.33 -15.17
N THR A 103 0.99 9.48 -14.49
CA THR A 103 0.74 9.59 -13.06
C THR A 103 1.86 8.91 -12.29
N ILE A 104 2.71 9.67 -11.62
CA ILE A 104 3.76 9.16 -10.74
C ILE A 104 3.11 8.70 -9.45
N ASN A 105 2.84 7.39 -9.30
CA ASN A 105 2.14 6.81 -8.15
C ASN A 105 2.53 5.36 -7.88
N ALA A 106 2.40 4.96 -6.60
CA ALA A 106 2.30 3.60 -6.12
C ALA A 106 1.28 3.59 -4.98
N PHE A 107 0.60 2.48 -4.76
CA PHE A 107 -0.37 2.33 -3.69
C PHE A 107 -0.69 0.86 -3.46
N ALA A 108 -1.22 0.54 -2.28
CA ALA A 108 -1.69 -0.79 -1.97
C ALA A 108 -3.18 -0.77 -1.57
N LEU A 109 -3.89 -1.84 -1.95
CA LEU A 109 -5.21 -2.15 -1.42
C LEU A 109 -5.09 -3.10 -0.23
N PRO A 110 -6.03 -3.09 0.70
CA PRO A 110 -6.12 -4.10 1.74
C PRO A 110 -6.06 -5.52 1.15
N GLY A 111 -5.44 -6.44 1.87
CA GLY A 111 -5.32 -7.82 1.42
C GLY A 111 -4.14 -8.11 0.51
N GLY A 112 -3.27 -7.11 0.22
CA GLY A 112 -1.96 -7.36 -0.39
C GLY A 112 -1.86 -7.11 -1.89
N GLN A 113 -2.83 -6.43 -2.52
CA GLN A 113 -2.72 -6.01 -3.92
C GLN A 113 -1.93 -4.71 -4.00
N VAL A 114 -0.69 -4.73 -4.51
CA VAL A 114 0.24 -3.61 -4.59
C VAL A 114 0.41 -3.17 -6.04
N PHE A 115 0.33 -1.86 -6.26
CA PHE A 115 0.37 -1.27 -7.60
C PHE A 115 1.48 -0.22 -7.69
N ILE A 116 2.13 -0.18 -8.85
CA ILE A 116 3.07 0.88 -9.23
C ILE A 116 2.80 1.29 -10.68
N THR A 117 2.86 2.57 -10.98
CA THR A 117 2.66 3.07 -12.36
C THR A 117 3.94 3.01 -13.18
N ALA A 118 3.81 2.86 -14.49
CA ALA A 118 4.94 2.94 -15.41
C ALA A 118 5.65 4.31 -15.31
N ALA A 119 4.90 5.38 -15.03
CA ALA A 119 5.48 6.70 -14.80
C ALA A 119 6.45 6.71 -13.61
N LEU A 120 6.10 6.10 -12.46
CA LEU A 120 6.99 6.05 -11.31
C LEU A 120 8.18 5.11 -11.58
N LEU A 121 7.93 3.92 -12.13
CA LEU A 121 9.00 2.97 -12.46
C LEU A 121 10.03 3.58 -13.41
N SER A 122 9.61 4.38 -14.40
CA SER A 122 10.49 5.03 -15.37
C SER A 122 11.45 6.07 -14.77
N GLN A 123 11.14 6.60 -13.57
CA GLN A 123 12.00 7.52 -12.85
C GLN A 123 13.11 6.81 -12.05
N MET A 124 13.02 5.50 -11.90
CA MET A 124 13.95 4.70 -11.12
C MET A 124 15.13 4.21 -11.97
N ASN A 125 16.20 3.84 -11.30
CA ASN A 125 17.41 3.30 -11.93
C ASN A 125 18.04 2.12 -11.16
N SER A 126 17.35 1.60 -10.14
CA SER A 126 17.85 0.46 -9.35
C SER A 126 16.71 -0.37 -8.75
N GLU A 127 16.99 -1.66 -8.50
CA GLU A 127 16.06 -2.53 -7.74
C GLU A 127 15.84 -2.02 -6.31
N ALA A 128 16.88 -1.46 -5.69
CA ALA A 128 16.77 -0.93 -4.32
C ALA A 128 15.74 0.21 -4.23
N GLN A 129 15.62 1.05 -5.26
CA GLN A 129 14.57 2.07 -5.34
C GLN A 129 13.18 1.44 -5.46
N LEU A 130 13.02 0.45 -6.34
CA LEU A 130 11.77 -0.28 -6.49
C LEU A 130 11.40 -1.03 -5.22
N ALA A 131 12.35 -1.73 -4.61
CA ALA A 131 12.17 -2.45 -3.34
C ALA A 131 11.79 -1.50 -2.19
N GLY A 132 12.33 -0.29 -2.16
CA GLY A 132 11.97 0.74 -1.19
C GLY A 132 10.52 1.16 -1.30
N VAL A 133 10.03 1.43 -2.52
CA VAL A 133 8.61 1.78 -2.76
C VAL A 133 7.71 0.61 -2.45
N LEU A 134 7.99 -0.58 -3.01
CA LEU A 134 7.15 -1.76 -2.77
C LEU A 134 7.15 -2.16 -1.28
N GLY A 135 8.28 -2.04 -0.59
CA GLY A 135 8.40 -2.28 0.85
C GLY A 135 7.55 -1.31 1.67
N HIS A 136 7.49 -0.04 1.29
CA HIS A 136 6.63 0.97 1.90
C HIS A 136 5.14 0.62 1.72
N GLU A 137 4.73 0.22 0.51
CA GLU A 137 3.36 -0.22 0.25
C GLU A 137 2.98 -1.50 1.01
N ILE A 138 3.91 -2.47 1.08
CA ILE A 138 3.76 -3.66 1.94
C ILE A 138 3.57 -3.22 3.41
N GLY A 139 4.29 -2.20 3.86
CA GLY A 139 4.14 -1.59 5.18
C GLY A 139 2.72 -1.11 5.44
N HIS A 140 2.10 -0.40 4.49
CA HIS A 140 0.70 0.04 4.60
C HIS A 140 -0.29 -1.13 4.70
N VAL A 141 -0.07 -2.23 3.98
CA VAL A 141 -0.91 -3.43 4.07
C VAL A 141 -0.76 -4.09 5.43
N ILE A 142 0.48 -4.30 5.88
CA ILE A 142 0.77 -4.93 7.18
C ILE A 142 0.28 -4.06 8.34
N GLY A 143 0.50 -2.74 8.27
CA GLY A 143 -0.06 -1.76 9.20
C GLY A 143 -1.58 -1.67 9.16
N ARG A 144 -2.22 -2.26 8.13
CA ARG A 144 -3.69 -2.24 7.89
C ARG A 144 -4.25 -0.82 7.83
N HIS A 145 -3.43 0.15 7.39
CA HIS A 145 -3.76 1.57 7.40
C HIS A 145 -5.02 1.86 6.58
N GLY A 146 -5.17 1.21 5.40
CA GLY A 146 -6.39 1.32 4.60
C GLY A 146 -7.65 0.85 5.34
N ALA A 147 -7.57 -0.29 6.03
CA ALA A 147 -8.69 -0.83 6.81
C ALA A 147 -9.04 0.06 8.00
N GLU A 148 -8.04 0.61 8.71
CA GLU A 148 -8.28 1.57 9.78
C GLU A 148 -8.95 2.86 9.29
N HIS A 149 -8.56 3.37 8.13
CA HIS A 149 -9.19 4.54 7.52
C HIS A 149 -10.65 4.27 7.14
N LEU A 150 -10.95 3.10 6.55
CA LEU A 150 -12.34 2.69 6.28
C LEU A 150 -13.16 2.59 7.56
N ALA A 151 -12.58 2.04 8.63
CA ALA A 151 -13.23 1.96 9.92
C ALA A 151 -13.54 3.35 10.51
N LYS A 152 -12.57 4.27 10.46
CA LYS A 152 -12.73 5.67 10.91
C LYS A 152 -13.82 6.41 10.14
N GLN A 153 -13.97 6.14 8.86
CA GLN A 153 -15.03 6.71 8.01
C GLN A 153 -16.41 6.03 8.20
N LYS A 154 -16.54 5.12 9.16
CA LYS A 154 -17.76 4.33 9.42
C LYS A 154 -18.21 3.47 8.21
N LEU A 155 -17.35 3.26 7.25
CA LEU A 155 -17.64 2.44 6.07
C LEU A 155 -17.43 0.94 6.33
N GLY A 156 -16.70 0.59 7.38
CA GLY A 156 -16.31 -0.80 7.67
C GLY A 156 -17.53 -1.76 7.77
N GLY A 157 -18.59 -1.37 8.50
CA GLY A 157 -19.78 -2.19 8.65
C GLY A 157 -20.56 -2.38 7.34
N SER A 158 -20.72 -1.31 6.57
CA SER A 158 -21.39 -1.37 5.26
C SER A 158 -20.58 -2.21 4.27
N LEU A 159 -19.27 -2.13 4.32
CA LEU A 159 -18.36 -2.89 3.46
C LEU A 159 -18.36 -4.39 3.80
N VAL A 160 -18.39 -4.75 5.09
CA VAL A 160 -18.54 -6.16 5.54
C VAL A 160 -19.81 -6.78 4.96
N ASN A 161 -20.94 -6.03 5.04
CA ASN A 161 -22.21 -6.48 4.47
C ASN A 161 -22.14 -6.59 2.93
N ALA A 162 -21.54 -5.61 2.26
CA ALA A 162 -21.38 -5.61 0.80
C ALA A 162 -20.53 -6.80 0.31
N ILE A 163 -19.45 -7.13 1.01
CA ILE A 163 -18.62 -8.31 0.70
C ILE A 163 -19.43 -9.60 0.89
N GLY A 164 -20.24 -9.69 1.96
CA GLY A 164 -21.12 -10.83 2.21
C GLY A 164 -22.15 -11.02 1.10
N VAL A 165 -22.81 -9.94 0.67
CA VAL A 165 -23.78 -9.94 -0.42
C VAL A 165 -23.14 -10.30 -1.76
N ALA A 166 -21.98 -9.72 -2.08
CA ALA A 166 -21.25 -10.02 -3.32
C ALA A 166 -20.80 -11.50 -3.38
N ALA A 167 -20.44 -12.09 -2.24
CA ALA A 167 -20.04 -13.50 -2.15
C ALA A 167 -21.21 -14.48 -2.26
N SER A 168 -22.45 -14.06 -1.92
CA SER A 168 -23.65 -14.91 -1.95
C SER A 168 -24.26 -15.12 -3.34
N GLY A 169 -23.84 -14.34 -4.36
CA GLY A 169 -24.26 -14.53 -5.75
C GLY A 169 -25.75 -14.28 -6.04
N GLY A 170 -26.47 -13.60 -5.13
CA GLY A 170 -27.90 -13.26 -5.31
C GLY A 170 -28.10 -12.03 -6.22
N ASN A 171 -29.39 -11.69 -6.48
CA ASN A 171 -29.80 -10.51 -7.27
C ASN A 171 -29.20 -9.18 -6.75
N ASP A 172 -28.83 -9.12 -5.48
CA ASP A 172 -28.21 -7.96 -4.83
C ASP A 172 -26.68 -7.91 -5.01
N GLY A 173 -26.08 -8.93 -5.66
CA GLY A 173 -24.62 -9.00 -5.88
C GLY A 173 -24.05 -7.78 -6.60
N GLY A 174 -24.81 -7.15 -7.51
CA GLY A 174 -24.43 -5.95 -8.22
C GLY A 174 -24.22 -4.73 -7.30
N GLN A 175 -25.07 -4.55 -6.29
CA GLN A 175 -24.95 -3.46 -5.30
C GLN A 175 -23.73 -3.67 -4.39
N GLY A 176 -23.51 -4.93 -3.96
CA GLY A 176 -22.33 -5.31 -3.19
C GLY A 176 -21.03 -5.01 -3.94
N MET A 177 -20.96 -5.38 -5.23
CA MET A 177 -19.81 -5.09 -6.09
C MET A 177 -19.58 -3.59 -6.30
N ALA A 178 -20.63 -2.80 -6.47
CA ALA A 178 -20.52 -1.34 -6.60
C ALA A 178 -19.94 -0.70 -5.31
N ALA A 179 -20.39 -1.16 -4.13
CA ALA A 179 -19.87 -0.67 -2.85
C ALA A 179 -18.39 -1.06 -2.65
N ILE A 180 -17.99 -2.26 -3.03
CA ILE A 180 -16.59 -2.73 -3.03
C ILE A 180 -15.74 -1.85 -3.96
N ALA A 181 -16.22 -1.60 -5.16
CA ALA A 181 -15.54 -0.77 -6.14
C ALA A 181 -15.36 0.67 -5.66
N GLN A 182 -16.38 1.25 -5.04
CA GLN A 182 -16.30 2.59 -4.45
C GLN A 182 -15.28 2.64 -3.31
N ALA A 183 -15.28 1.67 -2.41
CA ALA A 183 -14.33 1.58 -1.31
C ALA A 183 -12.89 1.46 -1.83
N ALA A 184 -12.66 0.63 -2.86
CA ALA A 184 -11.34 0.49 -3.48
C ALA A 184 -10.84 1.78 -4.14
N THR A 185 -11.71 2.50 -4.83
CA THR A 185 -11.36 3.81 -5.42
C THR A 185 -11.01 4.83 -4.34
N GLN A 186 -11.74 4.83 -3.21
CA GLN A 186 -11.40 5.68 -2.07
C GLN A 186 -10.05 5.33 -1.48
N LEU A 187 -9.74 4.04 -1.36
CA LEU A 187 -8.45 3.55 -0.85
C LEU A 187 -7.28 3.90 -1.77
N ALA A 188 -7.43 3.74 -3.08
CA ALA A 188 -6.41 4.11 -4.07
C ALA A 188 -6.09 5.61 -4.07
N ASN A 189 -7.04 6.45 -3.62
CA ASN A 189 -6.88 7.91 -3.49
C ASN A 189 -6.73 8.36 -2.03
N LEU A 190 -6.48 7.43 -1.11
CA LEU A 190 -6.38 7.72 0.31
C LEU A 190 -5.16 8.59 0.60
N ARG A 191 -5.34 9.56 1.47
CA ARG A 191 -4.24 10.34 2.04
C ARG A 191 -3.94 9.81 3.43
N TYR A 192 -2.76 9.24 3.60
CA TYR A 192 -2.31 8.70 4.86
C TYR A 192 -1.89 9.78 5.86
N GLY A 193 -1.96 9.45 7.13
CA GLY A 193 -1.50 10.30 8.22
C GLY A 193 0.00 10.16 8.48
N ARG A 194 0.59 11.13 9.18
CA ARG A 194 2.03 11.11 9.51
C ARG A 194 2.47 9.85 10.27
N LYS A 195 1.59 9.27 11.10
CA LYS A 195 1.89 8.04 11.85
C LYS A 195 1.93 6.84 10.92
N ASP A 196 0.96 6.74 10.00
CA ASP A 196 0.86 5.67 9.03
C ASP A 196 2.09 5.68 8.12
N GLU A 197 2.50 6.88 7.67
CA GLU A 197 3.70 7.07 6.84
C GLU A 197 4.99 6.67 7.57
N ALA A 198 5.16 7.14 8.82
CA ALA A 198 6.34 6.82 9.62
C ALA A 198 6.43 5.32 9.95
N GLU A 199 5.29 4.66 10.12
CA GLU A 199 5.23 3.22 10.33
C GLU A 199 5.59 2.47 9.05
N SER A 200 4.99 2.84 7.91
CA SER A 200 5.29 2.25 6.59
C SER A 200 6.74 2.48 6.17
N ASP A 201 7.32 3.63 6.46
CA ASP A 201 8.73 3.91 6.22
C ASP A 201 9.65 2.97 7.02
N ARG A 202 9.36 2.75 8.31
CA ARG A 202 10.13 1.82 9.16
C ARG A 202 10.02 0.38 8.65
N PHE A 203 8.82 -0.04 8.26
CA PHE A 203 8.62 -1.38 7.69
C PHE A 203 9.29 -1.52 6.34
N GLY A 204 9.09 -0.58 5.43
CA GLY A 204 9.70 -0.60 4.11
C GLY A 204 11.22 -0.68 4.18
N LEU A 205 11.83 0.13 5.06
CA LEU A 205 13.26 0.10 5.31
C LEU A 205 13.71 -1.28 5.84
N LYS A 206 13.02 -1.83 6.84
CA LYS A 206 13.33 -3.15 7.41
C LYS A 206 13.19 -4.26 6.38
N PHE A 207 12.13 -4.22 5.57
CA PHE A 207 11.85 -5.26 4.59
C PHE A 207 12.84 -5.24 3.43
N MET A 208 13.18 -4.06 2.89
CA MET A 208 14.17 -3.98 1.82
C MET A 208 15.57 -4.41 2.29
N ILE A 209 15.97 -4.08 3.52
CA ILE A 209 17.23 -4.55 4.12
C ILE A 209 17.21 -6.07 4.27
N GLY A 210 16.13 -6.65 4.82
CA GLY A 210 15.97 -8.10 4.96
C GLY A 210 16.05 -8.83 3.62
N ALA A 211 15.57 -8.20 2.55
CA ALA A 211 15.66 -8.72 1.18
C ALA A 211 17.04 -8.53 0.54
N GLY A 212 18.01 -7.93 1.25
CA GLY A 212 19.38 -7.74 0.76
C GLY A 212 19.55 -6.50 -0.11
N TYR A 213 18.63 -5.54 -0.07
CA TYR A 213 18.74 -4.29 -0.82
C TYR A 213 19.40 -3.18 -0.02
N ASP A 214 20.15 -2.32 -0.72
CA ASP A 214 20.77 -1.13 -0.15
C ASP A 214 19.69 -0.13 0.32
N PRO A 215 19.64 0.21 1.61
CA PRO A 215 18.60 1.08 2.15
C PRO A 215 18.64 2.52 1.62
N ARG A 216 19.73 2.94 0.99
CA ARG A 216 19.82 4.26 0.33
C ARG A 216 18.83 4.40 -0.82
N GLY A 217 18.37 3.28 -1.40
CA GLY A 217 17.38 3.28 -2.47
C GLY A 217 16.10 4.03 -2.11
N ILE A 218 15.59 3.91 -0.88
CA ILE A 218 14.39 4.64 -0.45
C ILE A 218 14.64 6.16 -0.35
N LEU A 219 15.84 6.58 0.07
CA LEU A 219 16.22 8.00 0.11
C LEU A 219 16.34 8.58 -1.31
N GLU A 220 16.88 7.80 -2.25
CA GLU A 220 16.96 8.19 -3.66
C GLU A 220 15.56 8.38 -4.25
N VAL A 221 14.59 7.52 -3.90
CA VAL A 221 13.17 7.70 -4.30
C VAL A 221 12.60 9.00 -3.76
N MET A 222 12.83 9.35 -2.50
CA MET A 222 12.38 10.63 -1.93
C MET A 222 12.93 11.82 -2.74
N GLN A 223 14.21 11.75 -3.17
CA GLN A 223 14.81 12.78 -4.00
C GLN A 223 14.19 12.86 -5.41
N ILE A 224 13.88 11.70 -6.02
CA ILE A 224 13.17 11.61 -7.31
C ILE A 224 11.81 12.30 -7.21
N LEU A 225 11.04 11.95 -6.18
CA LEU A 225 9.70 12.50 -5.95
C LEU A 225 9.72 14.01 -5.67
N ALA A 226 10.69 14.48 -4.88
CA ALA A 226 10.86 15.91 -4.60
C ALA A 226 11.18 16.71 -5.87
N LYS A 227 12.06 16.19 -6.74
CA LYS A 227 12.39 16.82 -8.03
C LYS A 227 11.19 16.84 -8.98
N SER A 228 10.39 15.78 -8.99
CA SER A 228 9.18 15.68 -9.81
C SER A 228 8.07 16.61 -9.32
N GLY A 229 8.10 17.04 -8.05
CA GLY A 229 7.13 17.95 -7.43
C GLY A 229 7.37 19.44 -7.68
N GLY A 230 8.50 19.83 -8.29
CA GLY A 230 8.83 21.24 -8.59
C GLY A 230 8.02 21.89 -9.72
N GLY A 231 7.07 21.17 -10.34
CA GLY A 231 6.15 21.68 -11.37
C GLY A 231 4.83 22.19 -10.80
N ARG A 232 3.92 22.62 -11.70
CA ARG A 232 2.57 23.12 -11.35
C ARG A 232 1.69 22.06 -10.65
N ARG A 233 2.03 20.78 -10.70
CA ARG A 233 1.24 19.69 -10.13
C ARG A 233 2.16 18.73 -9.38
N GLN A 234 1.90 18.58 -8.09
CA GLN A 234 2.61 17.63 -7.23
C GLN A 234 2.31 16.18 -7.68
N PRO A 235 3.31 15.27 -7.70
CA PRO A 235 3.08 13.85 -7.95
C PRO A 235 1.95 13.28 -7.09
N GLU A 236 1.16 12.38 -7.67
CA GLU A 236 0.02 11.76 -6.96
C GLU A 236 0.52 11.01 -5.72
N PHE A 237 1.67 10.34 -5.83
CA PHE A 237 2.32 9.68 -4.70
C PHE A 237 2.54 10.63 -3.51
N LEU A 238 3.01 11.85 -3.72
CA LEU A 238 3.19 12.83 -2.63
C LEU A 238 1.87 13.40 -2.09
N ARG A 239 0.77 13.26 -2.85
CA ARG A 239 -0.57 13.67 -2.39
C ARG A 239 -1.19 12.62 -1.47
N SER A 240 -1.00 11.33 -1.77
CA SER A 240 -1.44 10.19 -0.96
C SER A 240 -0.48 9.93 0.21
N HIS A 241 0.83 10.10 0.00
CA HIS A 241 1.91 9.88 0.96
C HIS A 241 2.64 11.19 1.28
N PRO A 242 2.03 12.08 2.06
CA PRO A 242 2.59 13.40 2.29
C PRO A 242 3.93 13.33 3.04
N ASP A 243 4.90 14.10 2.53
CA ASP A 243 6.14 14.35 3.24
C ASP A 243 5.94 15.55 4.18
N PRO A 244 5.99 15.36 5.50
CA PRO A 244 5.98 16.48 6.45
C PRO A 244 7.29 17.29 6.48
N GLY A 245 8.21 17.05 5.54
CA GLY A 245 9.49 17.74 5.41
C GLY A 245 10.64 17.10 6.18
N ASN A 246 10.41 15.97 6.87
CA ASN A 246 11.45 15.30 7.67
C ASN A 246 11.54 13.77 7.47
N ARG A 247 10.76 13.19 6.52
CA ARG A 247 10.79 11.73 6.27
C ARG A 247 12.18 11.26 5.86
N ALA A 248 12.82 11.98 4.93
CA ALA A 248 14.17 11.64 4.47
C ALA A 248 15.20 11.70 5.62
N GLU A 249 15.14 12.70 6.50
CA GLU A 249 16.01 12.81 7.67
C GLU A 249 15.75 11.67 8.67
N THR A 250 14.48 11.33 8.91
CA THR A 250 14.10 10.22 9.79
C THR A 250 14.63 8.89 9.26
N LEU A 251 14.43 8.62 7.97
CA LEU A 251 14.94 7.41 7.32
C LEU A 251 16.47 7.35 7.36
N GLN A 252 17.15 8.47 7.11
CA GLN A 252 18.60 8.55 7.21
C GLN A 252 19.10 8.27 8.64
N GLY A 253 18.39 8.77 9.65
CA GLY A 253 18.65 8.48 11.06
C GLY A 253 18.51 7.00 11.37
N LEU A 254 17.44 6.36 10.90
CA LEU A 254 17.19 4.92 11.06
C LEU A 254 18.28 4.07 10.37
N ILE A 255 18.69 4.45 9.16
CA ILE A 255 19.77 3.76 8.43
C ILE A 255 21.08 3.88 9.22
N LYS A 256 21.41 5.06 9.73
CA LYS A 256 22.62 5.27 10.54
C LYS A 256 22.59 4.49 11.87
N GLN A 257 21.42 4.40 12.49
CA GLN A 257 21.22 3.60 13.70
C GLN A 257 21.38 2.10 13.42
N THR A 258 20.84 1.62 12.29
CA THR A 258 20.94 0.21 11.88
C THR A 258 22.37 -0.17 11.49
N PHE A 259 23.09 0.75 10.87
CA PHE A 259 24.44 0.54 10.36
C PHE A 259 25.43 1.60 10.88
N PRO A 260 25.76 1.61 12.18
CA PRO A 260 26.63 2.61 12.77
C PRO A 260 28.06 2.62 12.18
N ASN A 261 28.49 1.46 11.67
CA ASN A 261 29.81 1.28 11.03
C ASN A 261 29.76 1.34 9.49
N GLY A 262 28.66 1.84 8.93
CA GLY A 262 28.44 1.91 7.49
C GLY A 262 27.64 0.73 6.93
N ILE A 263 27.00 0.96 5.80
CA ILE A 263 26.14 -0.03 5.12
C ILE A 263 27.03 -1.16 4.59
N PRO A 264 26.68 -2.44 4.88
CA PRO A 264 27.45 -3.59 4.39
C PRO A 264 27.47 -3.64 2.85
N LYS A 265 28.62 -4.00 2.28
CA LYS A 265 28.79 -4.18 0.82
C LYS A 265 27.95 -5.35 0.26
N THR A 266 27.42 -6.20 1.10
CA THR A 266 26.52 -7.31 0.75
C THR A 266 25.12 -6.84 0.39
N LEU A 267 24.75 -5.62 0.78
CA LEU A 267 23.49 -5.00 0.37
C LEU A 267 23.67 -4.37 -1.01
N ASP A 268 22.79 -4.76 -1.94
CA ASP A 268 22.93 -4.47 -3.36
C ASP A 268 21.92 -3.42 -3.83
N THR A 269 22.35 -2.56 -4.73
CA THR A 269 21.46 -1.62 -5.42
C THR A 269 20.68 -2.27 -6.55
N GLY A 270 21.22 -3.35 -7.16
CA GLY A 270 20.62 -4.05 -8.31
C GLY A 270 20.49 -3.20 -9.56
N ARG A 271 21.39 -2.24 -9.81
CA ARG A 271 21.31 -1.30 -10.94
C ARG A 271 21.40 -2.00 -12.29
N ASP A 272 22.31 -2.98 -12.44
CA ASP A 272 22.50 -3.68 -13.70
C ASP A 272 21.28 -4.54 -14.04
N ARG A 273 20.75 -5.30 -13.07
CA ARG A 273 19.53 -6.09 -13.24
C ARG A 273 18.34 -5.21 -13.60
N PHE A 274 18.17 -4.08 -12.91
CA PHE A 274 17.12 -3.12 -13.21
C PHE A 274 17.23 -2.60 -14.64
N SER A 275 18.43 -2.17 -15.05
CA SER A 275 18.68 -1.65 -16.38
C SER A 275 18.38 -2.68 -17.46
N GLN A 276 18.81 -3.93 -17.28
CA GLN A 276 18.54 -5.03 -18.21
C GLN A 276 17.05 -5.33 -18.31
N SER A 277 16.33 -5.45 -17.20
CA SER A 277 14.94 -5.87 -17.18
C SER A 277 13.98 -4.78 -17.64
N VAL A 278 14.18 -3.53 -17.19
CA VAL A 278 13.24 -2.43 -17.46
C VAL A 278 13.55 -1.74 -18.79
N ARG A 279 14.81 -1.43 -19.09
CA ARG A 279 15.18 -0.70 -20.32
C ARG A 279 15.12 -1.57 -21.55
N SER A 280 15.58 -2.83 -21.49
CA SER A 280 15.47 -3.77 -22.61
C SER A 280 14.01 -4.16 -22.88
N GLY A 281 13.20 -4.30 -21.85
CA GLY A 281 11.77 -4.52 -21.97
C GLY A 281 11.01 -3.34 -22.58
N ALA A 282 11.40 -2.11 -22.26
CA ALA A 282 10.77 -0.91 -22.84
C ALA A 282 11.04 -0.77 -24.36
N GLN A 283 12.17 -1.27 -24.86
CA GLN A 283 12.51 -1.25 -26.29
C GLN A 283 11.75 -2.31 -27.09
N ALA A 284 11.31 -3.40 -26.46
CA ALA A 284 10.54 -4.47 -27.09
C ALA A 284 9.03 -4.19 -27.19
N ALA A 285 8.53 -3.09 -26.62
CA ALA A 285 7.13 -2.71 -26.75
C ALA A 285 6.87 -2.19 -28.17
N PRO A 286 5.82 -2.68 -28.89
CA PRO A 286 5.47 -2.16 -30.21
C PRO A 286 5.17 -0.66 -30.09
N ARG A 287 5.83 0.15 -30.94
CA ARG A 287 5.47 1.57 -31.07
C ARG A 287 4.01 1.63 -31.52
N LEU A 288 3.14 2.06 -30.64
CA LEU A 288 1.77 2.38 -31.03
C LEU A 288 1.83 3.58 -31.98
N ASN A 289 1.54 3.31 -33.26
CA ASN A 289 1.30 4.33 -34.30
C ASN A 289 0.02 5.10 -34.00
#